data_091dec265364aad463199be2293a9a3d
#
_entry.id   091dec265364aad463199be2293a9a3d
#
_cell.length_a   1.000
_cell.length_b   1.000
_cell.length_c   1.000
_cell.angle_alpha   90.00
_cell.angle_beta   90.00
_cell.angle_gamma   90.00
#
_symmetry.space_group_name_H-M   'P 1'
#
loop_
_entity.id
_entity.type
_entity.pdbx_description
1 polymer ?
#
loop_
_entity_poly.entity_id
_entity_poly.type
_entity_poly.pdbx_seq_one_letter_code
_entity_poly.pdbx_strand_id
1 'polypeptide(L)'
;MVYENMLYTDTVENRVTILLNSIVEYLDRVDPFNNRLYGILNTIKANLAKLELVDDKVKDKYLLDTLNYLEKLNHSYLWQYGNISA
;
A
#
# COMPACT_ATOMS: atom_id res chain seq x y z
N MET A 1 -7.30 0.19 -24.63
CA MET A 1 -8.42 -0.73 -24.58
C MET A 1 -9.47 -0.23 -23.64
N VAL A 2 -10.72 -0.50 -23.96
CA VAL A 2 -11.82 0.05 -23.19
C VAL A 2 -11.79 -0.42 -21.75
N TYR A 3 -11.58 -1.71 -21.54
CA TYR A 3 -11.58 -2.24 -20.18
C TYR A 3 -10.38 -1.76 -19.36
N GLU A 4 -9.31 -1.33 -20.02
CA GLU A 4 -8.17 -0.76 -19.30
C GLU A 4 -8.57 0.53 -18.60
N ASN A 5 -9.35 1.37 -19.27
CA ASN A 5 -9.83 2.59 -18.64
C ASN A 5 -10.79 2.29 -17.50
N MET A 6 -11.62 1.27 -17.67
CA MET A 6 -12.55 0.86 -16.62
C MET A 6 -11.82 0.36 -15.39
N LEU A 7 -10.69 -0.30 -15.59
CA LEU A 7 -9.94 -0.92 -14.52
C LEU A 7 -8.86 -0.03 -13.93
N TYR A 8 -8.75 1.20 -14.38
CA TYR A 8 -7.66 2.07 -13.90
C TYR A 8 -7.70 2.23 -12.39
N THR A 9 -8.85 2.60 -11.84
CA THR A 9 -9.00 2.78 -10.40
C THR A 9 -8.82 1.45 -9.68
N ASP A 10 -9.39 0.39 -10.23
CA ASP A 10 -9.24 -0.95 -9.66
C ASP A 10 -7.79 -1.39 -9.66
N THR A 11 -7.04 -1.02 -10.69
CA THR A 11 -5.62 -1.35 -10.79
C THR A 11 -4.82 -0.65 -9.68
N VAL A 12 -5.10 0.62 -9.44
CA VAL A 12 -4.45 1.37 -8.36
C VAL A 12 -4.80 0.76 -7.01
N GLU A 13 -6.06 0.47 -6.79
CA GLU A 13 -6.53 -0.13 -5.54
C GLU A 13 -5.88 -1.49 -5.32
N ASN A 14 -5.82 -2.32 -6.35
CA ASN A 14 -5.15 -3.62 -6.27
C ASN A 14 -3.68 -3.48 -5.95
N ARG A 15 -3.02 -2.51 -6.58
CA ARG A 15 -1.61 -2.29 -6.34
C ARG A 15 -1.35 -1.86 -4.91
N VAL A 16 -2.21 -0.98 -4.38
CA VAL A 16 -2.13 -0.57 -2.98
C VAL A 16 -2.27 -1.78 -2.07
N THR A 17 -3.26 -2.63 -2.33
CA THR A 17 -3.50 -3.83 -1.53
C THR A 17 -2.32 -4.79 -1.60
N ILE A 18 -1.80 -5.02 -2.78
CA ILE A 18 -0.66 -5.92 -2.98
C ILE A 18 0.56 -5.40 -2.24
N LEU A 19 0.86 -4.10 -2.38
CA LEU A 19 2.00 -3.51 -1.70
C LEU A 19 1.83 -3.56 -0.19
N LEU A 20 0.64 -3.24 0.30
CA LEU A 20 0.36 -3.28 1.73
C LEU A 20 0.62 -4.67 2.30
N ASN A 21 0.08 -5.69 1.66
CA ASN A 21 0.24 -7.07 2.10
C ASN A 21 1.70 -7.53 1.99
N SER A 22 2.38 -7.13 0.92
CA SER A 22 3.78 -7.50 0.72
C SER A 22 4.67 -6.89 1.79
N ILE A 23 4.41 -5.64 2.15
CA ILE A 23 5.18 -4.97 3.20
C ILE A 23 4.94 -5.63 4.55
N VAL A 24 3.69 -5.97 4.86
CA VAL A 24 3.37 -6.66 6.10
C VAL A 24 4.08 -8.02 6.17
N GLU A 25 4.02 -8.78 5.10
CA GLU A 25 4.72 -10.06 5.05
C GLU A 25 6.22 -9.91 5.24
N TYR A 26 6.79 -8.88 4.63
CA TYR A 26 8.21 -8.62 4.76
C TYR A 26 8.56 -8.25 6.19
N LEU A 27 7.76 -7.39 6.82
CA LEU A 27 7.95 -7.02 8.21
C LEU A 27 7.87 -8.23 9.14
N ASP A 28 6.94 -9.13 8.87
CA ASP A 28 6.79 -10.34 9.70
C ASP A 28 8.06 -11.17 9.71
N ARG A 29 8.85 -11.09 8.65
CA ARG A 29 10.09 -11.87 8.56
C ARG A 29 11.30 -11.10 9.07
N VAL A 30 11.39 -9.81 8.78
CA VAL A 30 12.64 -9.08 9.04
C VAL A 30 12.57 -8.15 10.24
N ASP A 31 11.38 -7.69 10.60
CA ASP A 31 11.24 -6.71 11.67
C ASP A 31 9.88 -6.84 12.36
N PRO A 32 9.59 -8.01 12.96
CA PRO A 32 8.25 -8.30 13.49
C PRO A 32 7.86 -7.46 14.71
N PHE A 33 8.79 -6.73 15.28
CA PHE A 33 8.51 -5.92 16.46
C PHE A 33 8.39 -4.43 16.15
N ASN A 34 8.32 -4.08 14.88
CA ASN A 34 8.18 -2.69 14.45
C ASN A 34 6.72 -2.23 14.57
N ASN A 35 6.31 -1.98 15.79
CA ASN A 35 4.93 -1.61 16.09
C ASN A 35 4.52 -0.31 15.39
N ARG A 36 5.45 0.59 15.19
CA ARG A 36 5.17 1.86 14.50
C ARG A 36 4.70 1.62 13.07
N LEU A 37 5.43 0.80 12.32
CA LEU A 37 5.06 0.50 10.95
C LEU A 37 3.78 -0.32 10.88
N TYR A 38 3.63 -1.31 11.74
CA TYR A 38 2.37 -2.05 11.79
C TYR A 38 1.19 -1.14 12.05
N GLY A 39 1.35 -0.18 12.96
CA GLY A 39 0.30 0.79 13.24
C GLY A 39 -0.08 1.60 12.02
N ILE A 40 0.92 2.08 11.27
CA ILE A 40 0.68 2.83 10.04
C ILE A 40 -0.03 1.97 9.00
N LEU A 41 0.44 0.76 8.80
CA LEU A 41 -0.14 -0.14 7.79
C LEU A 41 -1.56 -0.55 8.16
N ASN A 42 -1.81 -0.80 9.43
CA ASN A 42 -3.16 -1.12 9.91
C ASN A 42 -4.11 0.07 9.73
N THR A 43 -3.63 1.28 9.96
CA THR A 43 -4.43 2.50 9.74
C THR A 43 -4.80 2.63 8.27
N ILE A 44 -3.83 2.40 7.38
CA ILE A 44 -4.11 2.42 5.93
C ILE A 44 -5.16 1.38 5.58
N LYS A 45 -5.02 0.18 6.11
CA LYS A 45 -5.97 -0.90 5.84
C LYS A 45 -7.39 -0.52 6.29
N ALA A 46 -7.49 0.06 7.48
CA ALA A 46 -8.79 0.52 7.99
C ALA A 46 -9.39 1.62 7.13
N ASN A 47 -8.55 2.56 6.68
CA ASN A 47 -9.01 3.65 5.82
C ASN A 47 -9.46 3.15 4.46
N LEU A 48 -8.77 2.16 3.91
CA LEU A 48 -9.19 1.57 2.63
C LEU A 48 -10.61 0.99 2.73
N ALA A 49 -10.93 0.37 3.86
CA ALA A 49 -12.25 -0.19 4.07
C ALA A 49 -13.34 0.89 4.10
N LYS A 50 -12.99 2.12 4.46
CA LYS A 50 -13.94 3.23 4.54
C LYS A 50 -14.09 3.99 3.22
N LEU A 51 -13.26 3.71 2.23
CA LEU A 51 -13.30 4.46 0.98
C LEU A 51 -14.58 4.29 0.18
N GLU A 52 -15.31 3.23 0.42
CA GLU A 52 -16.59 3.02 -0.23
C GLU A 52 -17.63 4.08 0.17
N LEU A 53 -17.39 4.75 1.30
CA LEU A 53 -18.33 5.72 1.85
C LEU A 53 -18.01 7.15 1.46
N VAL A 54 -16.93 7.36 0.69
CA VAL A 54 -16.50 8.69 0.33
C VAL A 54 -16.66 8.94 -1.16
N ASP A 55 -16.59 10.22 -1.52
CA ASP A 55 -16.67 10.67 -2.90
C ASP A 55 -15.52 10.11 -3.73
N ASP A 56 -15.77 9.84 -5.01
CA ASP A 56 -14.78 9.25 -5.92
C ASP A 56 -13.50 10.06 -6.00
N LYS A 57 -13.62 11.38 -5.99
CA LYS A 57 -12.43 12.25 -6.04
C LYS A 57 -11.57 12.09 -4.82
N VAL A 58 -12.19 11.99 -3.66
CA VAL A 58 -11.48 11.78 -2.40
C VAL A 58 -10.85 10.40 -2.40
N LYS A 59 -11.59 9.41 -2.89
CA LYS A 59 -11.09 8.04 -3.00
C LYS A 59 -9.86 7.97 -3.90
N ASP A 60 -9.94 8.56 -5.08
CA ASP A 60 -8.83 8.53 -6.04
C ASP A 60 -7.59 9.20 -5.47
N LYS A 61 -7.77 10.37 -4.85
CA LYS A 61 -6.66 11.08 -4.24
C LYS A 61 -6.02 10.26 -3.14
N TYR A 62 -6.84 9.67 -2.28
CA TYR A 62 -6.33 8.86 -1.19
C TYR A 62 -5.56 7.64 -1.72
N LEU A 63 -6.09 6.97 -2.74
CA LEU A 63 -5.43 5.81 -3.32
C LEU A 63 -4.09 6.17 -3.93
N LEU A 64 -4.03 7.27 -4.67
CA LEU A 64 -2.77 7.71 -5.27
C LEU A 64 -1.75 8.13 -4.24
N ASP A 65 -2.17 8.89 -3.23
CA ASP A 65 -1.27 9.31 -2.16
C ASP A 65 -0.75 8.11 -1.38
N THR A 66 -1.64 7.16 -1.11
CA THR A 66 -1.28 5.94 -0.39
C THR A 66 -0.34 5.07 -1.22
N LEU A 67 -0.61 4.94 -2.51
CA LEU A 67 0.26 4.18 -3.40
C LEU A 67 1.66 4.77 -3.41
N ASN A 68 1.76 6.09 -3.54
CA ASN A 68 3.06 6.77 -3.52
C ASN A 68 3.77 6.53 -2.19
N TYR A 69 3.06 6.62 -1.09
CA TYR A 69 3.64 6.38 0.22
C TYR A 69 4.15 4.95 0.36
N LEU A 70 3.33 3.99 -0.05
CA LEU A 70 3.70 2.58 0.06
C LEU A 70 4.86 2.23 -0.86
N GLU A 71 4.92 2.82 -2.05
CA GLU A 71 6.03 2.58 -2.96
C GLU A 71 7.33 3.14 -2.38
N LYS A 72 7.29 4.31 -1.79
CA LYS A 72 8.47 4.87 -1.13
C LYS A 72 8.89 4.03 0.06
N LEU A 73 7.94 3.60 0.85
CA LEU A 73 8.21 2.77 2.01
C LEU A 73 8.80 1.42 1.58
N ASN A 74 8.21 0.81 0.59
CA ASN A 74 8.68 -0.46 0.05
C ASN A 74 10.10 -0.32 -0.48
N HIS A 75 10.36 0.73 -1.22
CA HIS A 75 11.70 0.99 -1.75
C HIS A 75 12.71 1.17 -0.63
N SER A 76 12.39 1.98 0.38
CA SER A 76 13.29 2.21 1.50
C SER A 76 13.56 0.94 2.28
N TYR A 77 12.53 0.16 2.51
CA TYR A 77 12.66 -1.08 3.27
C TYR A 77 13.46 -2.11 2.50
N LEU A 78 13.14 -2.29 1.24
CA LEU A 78 13.89 -3.23 0.40
C LEU A 78 15.33 -2.80 0.25
N TRP A 79 15.57 -1.50 0.22
CA TRP A 79 16.93 -0.99 0.15
C TRP A 79 17.72 -1.33 1.41
N GLN A 80 17.07 -1.20 2.58
CA GLN A 80 17.72 -1.47 3.85
C GLN A 80 17.96 -2.96 4.10
N TYR A 81 16.99 -3.79 3.76
CA TYR A 81 17.02 -5.20 4.12
C TYR A 81 17.14 -6.12 2.91
N GLY A 82 16.34 -5.86 1.89
CA GLY A 82 16.28 -6.71 0.72
C GLY A 82 17.50 -6.62 -0.16
N ASN A 83 18.06 -5.43 -0.26
CA ASN A 83 19.24 -5.21 -1.08
C ASN A 83 20.44 -5.97 -0.54
N ILE A 84 20.49 -6.13 0.76
CA ILE A 84 21.53 -6.90 1.41
C ILE A 84 21.41 -8.37 1.04
N SER A 85 20.18 -8.81 0.89
CA SER A 85 19.90 -10.20 0.53
C SER A 85 20.18 -10.49 -0.93
N ALA A 86 20.10 -9.48 -1.73
CA ALA A 86 20.32 -9.65 -3.16
C ALA A 86 21.81 -9.75 -3.46
#